data_469a1d460eefb2a60b31387cfecf4012
#
_entry.id   469a1d460eefb2a60b31387cfecf4012
#
_cell.length_a   1.000
_cell.length_b   1.000
_cell.length_c   1.000
_cell.angle_alpha   90.00
_cell.angle_beta   90.00
_cell.angle_gamma   90.00
#
_symmetry.space_group_name_H-M   'P 1'
#
loop_
_entity.id
_entity.type
_entity.pdbx_description
1 polymer ?
#
loop_
_entity_poly.entity_id
_entity_poly.type
_entity_poly.pdbx_seq_one_letter_code
_entity_poly.pdbx_strand_id
1 'polypeptide(L)'
;MPRKPVSLGWGVRREGRTLWSRNSTRGKSVGSERRKRDGKIEWRRWDPFRSKVAAALLMTSQKASELLPSPGDTCLYLGASSGTTVSHIHDMVCGSNNHHNGQIIAVEISPRMMRDLSSLAEDRPGLIPILNDARETRSYAPVMREKAHWIHQDLSIADQAENFISIATST
;
A
#
# COMPACT_ATOMS: atom_id res chain seq x y z
N MET A 1 5.13 -5.85 -31.24
CA MET A 1 5.45 -4.50 -30.72
C MET A 1 5.19 -4.46 -29.22
N PRO A 2 6.07 -3.90 -28.41
CA PRO A 2 5.77 -3.71 -27.00
C PRO A 2 4.56 -2.75 -26.88
N ARG A 3 3.58 -3.16 -26.08
CA ARG A 3 2.39 -2.33 -25.85
C ARG A 3 2.82 -1.06 -25.08
N LYS A 4 2.36 0.10 -25.54
CA LYS A 4 2.63 1.38 -24.86
C LYS A 4 2.15 1.32 -23.40
N PRO A 5 2.91 1.89 -22.46
CA PRO A 5 2.47 2.00 -21.08
C PRO A 5 1.18 2.80 -20.96
N VAL A 6 0.25 2.33 -20.15
CA VAL A 6 -1.00 3.04 -19.83
C VAL A 6 -0.89 3.49 -18.37
N SER A 7 -0.93 4.80 -18.15
CA SER A 7 -0.98 5.36 -16.80
C SER A 7 -2.33 5.04 -16.16
N LEU A 8 -2.27 4.56 -14.91
CA LEU A 8 -3.44 4.32 -14.06
C LEU A 8 -3.62 5.45 -13.01
N GLY A 9 -2.74 6.44 -13.04
CA GLY A 9 -2.69 7.51 -12.05
C GLY A 9 -1.71 7.23 -10.91
N TRP A 10 -1.39 8.28 -10.15
CA TRP A 10 -0.60 8.25 -8.91
C TRP A 10 0.75 7.50 -8.99
N GLY A 11 1.39 7.50 -10.15
CA GLY A 11 2.64 6.77 -10.34
C GLY A 11 2.45 5.26 -10.48
N VAL A 12 1.28 4.81 -10.90
CA VAL A 12 1.02 3.41 -11.29
C VAL A 12 0.76 3.34 -12.79
N ARG A 13 1.36 2.36 -13.45
CA ARG A 13 1.15 2.12 -14.88
C ARG A 13 1.02 0.65 -15.21
N ARG A 14 0.30 0.34 -16.27
CA ARG A 14 0.15 -0.99 -16.84
C ARG A 14 0.86 -1.11 -18.17
N GLU A 15 1.62 -2.18 -18.34
CA GLU A 15 2.24 -2.58 -19.59
C GLU A 15 1.80 -4.01 -19.93
N GLY A 16 0.84 -4.15 -20.82
CA GLY A 16 0.20 -5.43 -21.07
C GLY A 16 -0.49 -5.96 -19.81
N ARG A 17 -0.01 -7.08 -19.27
CA ARG A 17 -0.49 -7.69 -18.03
C ARG A 17 0.39 -7.38 -16.81
N THR A 18 1.39 -6.52 -16.97
CA THR A 18 2.32 -6.19 -15.90
C THR A 18 1.99 -4.83 -15.32
N LEU A 19 1.88 -4.76 -14.00
CA LEU A 19 1.77 -3.51 -13.25
C LEU A 19 3.14 -3.06 -12.77
N TRP A 20 3.31 -1.75 -12.74
CA TRP A 20 4.49 -1.07 -12.26
C TRP A 20 4.07 0.09 -11.37
N SER A 21 4.70 0.24 -10.23
CA SER A 21 4.62 1.44 -9.41
C SER A 21 5.93 2.22 -9.47
N ARG A 22 5.84 3.53 -9.36
CA ARG A 22 7.02 4.40 -9.27
C ARG A 22 7.74 4.11 -7.95
N ASN A 23 9.04 3.81 -8.00
CA ASN A 23 9.82 3.55 -6.80
C ASN A 23 10.18 4.85 -6.08
N SER A 24 9.61 5.07 -4.90
CA SER A 24 9.92 6.23 -4.07
C SER A 24 11.25 6.08 -3.32
N THR A 25 11.69 4.83 -3.09
CA THR A 25 12.98 4.51 -2.43
C THR A 25 13.95 3.98 -3.48
N ARG A 26 14.50 4.91 -4.24
CA ARG A 26 15.32 4.62 -5.41
C ARG A 26 16.50 3.69 -5.09
N GLY A 27 16.73 2.71 -5.95
CA GLY A 27 17.80 1.73 -5.78
C GLY A 27 17.46 0.56 -4.87
N LYS A 28 16.34 0.59 -4.14
CA LYS A 28 15.90 -0.49 -3.23
C LYS A 28 14.71 -1.25 -3.78
N SER A 29 14.72 -2.56 -3.58
CA SER A 29 13.58 -3.46 -3.72
C SER A 29 13.08 -3.84 -2.34
N VAL A 30 11.80 -4.21 -2.22
CA VAL A 30 11.22 -4.70 -0.95
C VAL A 30 11.30 -6.22 -0.86
N GLY A 31 11.36 -6.87 -2.00
CA GLY A 31 11.54 -8.30 -2.12
C GLY A 31 12.39 -8.61 -3.34
N SER A 32 11.95 -9.62 -4.10
CA SER A 32 12.61 -10.03 -5.35
C SER A 32 12.01 -9.39 -6.61
N GLU A 33 11.18 -8.35 -6.44
CA GLU A 33 10.52 -7.71 -7.57
C GLU A 33 11.53 -7.02 -8.50
N ARG A 34 11.23 -7.10 -9.79
CA ARG A 34 12.04 -6.46 -10.83
C ARG A 34 11.91 -4.94 -10.73
N ARG A 35 13.02 -4.26 -10.96
CA ARG A 35 13.08 -2.80 -11.14
C ARG A 35 13.50 -2.49 -12.56
N LYS A 36 13.05 -1.37 -13.08
CA LYS A 36 13.51 -0.83 -14.36
C LYS A 36 13.51 0.69 -14.31
N ARG A 37 14.39 1.29 -15.10
CA ARG A 37 14.42 2.74 -15.32
C ARG A 37 13.73 3.09 -16.63
N ASP A 38 13.03 4.22 -16.60
CA ASP A 38 12.44 4.85 -17.75
C ASP A 38 12.69 6.36 -17.60
N GLY A 39 13.70 6.87 -18.30
CA GLY A 39 14.23 8.21 -18.08
C GLY A 39 14.74 8.40 -16.65
N LYS A 40 14.23 9.40 -15.96
CA LYS A 40 14.58 9.72 -14.57
C LYS A 40 13.80 8.92 -13.53
N ILE A 41 12.80 8.15 -13.95
CA ILE A 41 11.90 7.41 -13.06
C ILE A 41 12.36 5.97 -12.96
N GLU A 42 12.43 5.46 -11.73
CA GLU A 42 12.60 4.04 -11.46
C GLU A 42 11.23 3.44 -11.12
N TRP A 43 10.94 2.30 -11.71
CA TRP A 43 9.69 1.56 -11.57
C TRP A 43 9.96 0.22 -10.91
N ARG A 44 9.06 -0.20 -10.00
CA ARG A 44 9.03 -1.52 -9.36
C ARG A 44 7.87 -2.33 -9.92
N ARG A 45 8.11 -3.59 -10.26
CA ARG A 45 7.02 -4.50 -10.66
C ARG A 45 6.10 -4.75 -9.48
N TRP A 46 4.80 -4.56 -9.71
CA TRP A 46 3.77 -4.87 -8.72
C TRP A 46 3.10 -6.20 -9.08
N ASP A 47 3.42 -7.25 -8.33
CA ASP A 47 3.03 -8.60 -8.66
C ASP A 47 1.61 -8.92 -8.17
N PRO A 48 0.66 -9.24 -9.07
CA PRO A 48 -0.71 -9.57 -8.70
C PRO A 48 -0.85 -10.91 -7.94
N PHE A 49 0.14 -11.79 -8.05
CA PHE A 49 0.16 -13.03 -7.25
C PHE A 49 0.57 -12.81 -5.79
N ARG A 50 1.12 -11.65 -5.47
CA ARG A 50 1.56 -11.26 -4.14
C ARG A 50 0.78 -10.08 -3.56
N SER A 51 -0.17 -9.53 -4.31
CA SER A 51 -0.94 -8.35 -3.91
C SER A 51 -2.35 -8.42 -4.44
N LYS A 52 -3.31 -8.53 -3.54
CA LYS A 52 -4.74 -8.50 -3.89
C LYS A 52 -5.14 -7.18 -4.54
N VAL A 53 -4.53 -6.07 -4.12
CA VAL A 53 -4.75 -4.76 -4.74
C VAL A 53 -4.28 -4.76 -6.19
N ALA A 54 -3.08 -5.31 -6.46
CA ALA A 54 -2.58 -5.43 -7.83
C ALA A 54 -3.46 -6.35 -8.70
N ALA A 55 -3.93 -7.47 -8.12
CA ALA A 55 -4.86 -8.35 -8.81
C ALA A 55 -6.18 -7.64 -9.14
N ALA A 56 -6.74 -6.91 -8.20
CA ALA A 56 -7.96 -6.12 -8.41
C ALA A 56 -7.79 -5.09 -9.55
N LEU A 57 -6.66 -4.38 -9.59
CA LEU A 57 -6.35 -3.41 -10.65
C LEU A 57 -6.28 -4.03 -12.06
N LEU A 58 -5.90 -5.30 -12.16
CA LEU A 58 -5.85 -6.01 -13.44
C LEU A 58 -7.19 -6.62 -13.85
N MET A 59 -8.05 -6.92 -12.89
CA MET A 59 -9.32 -7.67 -13.11
C MET A 59 -10.53 -6.74 -13.19
N THR A 60 -10.45 -5.53 -12.67
CA THR A 60 -11.58 -4.61 -12.64
C THR A 60 -11.71 -3.81 -13.94
N SER A 61 -12.95 -3.44 -14.26
CA SER A 61 -13.28 -2.41 -15.25
C SER A 61 -13.38 -1.01 -14.64
N GLN A 62 -13.33 -0.91 -13.31
CA GLN A 62 -13.37 0.38 -12.61
C GLN A 62 -12.09 1.19 -12.85
N LYS A 63 -12.19 2.51 -12.68
CA LYS A 63 -11.01 3.37 -12.74
C LYS A 63 -10.08 3.05 -11.56
N ALA A 64 -8.79 3.05 -11.80
CA ALA A 64 -7.80 2.78 -10.75
C ALA A 64 -7.92 3.78 -9.58
N SER A 65 -8.33 5.02 -9.83
CA SER A 65 -8.58 6.05 -8.81
C SER A 65 -9.73 5.72 -7.85
N GLU A 66 -10.58 4.77 -8.18
CA GLU A 66 -11.66 4.29 -7.28
C GLU A 66 -11.18 3.18 -6.35
N LEU A 67 -10.05 2.54 -6.67
CA LEU A 67 -9.47 1.45 -5.89
C LEU A 67 -8.22 1.88 -5.11
N LEU A 68 -7.52 2.89 -5.59
CA LEU A 68 -6.24 3.33 -5.03
C LEU A 68 -6.41 4.63 -4.23
N PRO A 69 -5.63 4.79 -3.15
CA PRO A 69 -5.56 6.06 -2.45
C PRO A 69 -4.85 7.12 -3.29
N SER A 70 -5.08 8.36 -2.95
CA SER A 70 -4.45 9.54 -3.57
C SER A 70 -3.16 9.94 -2.85
N PRO A 71 -2.24 10.66 -3.52
CA PRO A 71 -1.12 11.28 -2.85
C PRO A 71 -1.56 12.20 -1.71
N GLY A 72 -0.94 12.05 -0.54
CA GLY A 72 -1.25 12.84 0.65
C GLY A 72 -2.36 12.27 1.55
N ASP A 73 -3.05 11.21 1.13
CA ASP A 73 -4.10 10.59 1.93
C ASP A 73 -3.58 10.01 3.26
N THR A 74 -4.49 9.94 4.23
CA THR A 74 -4.35 9.10 5.41
C THR A 74 -4.97 7.74 5.12
N CYS A 75 -4.16 6.69 5.19
CA CYS A 75 -4.54 5.34 4.85
C CYS A 75 -4.45 4.40 6.05
N LEU A 76 -5.39 3.47 6.15
CA LEU A 76 -5.38 2.41 7.15
C LEU A 76 -5.26 1.06 6.43
N TYR A 77 -4.19 0.34 6.71
CA TYR A 77 -3.91 -0.98 6.13
C TYR A 77 -3.98 -2.05 7.23
N LEU A 78 -4.99 -2.87 7.20
CA LEU A 78 -5.26 -3.92 8.18
C LEU A 78 -4.80 -5.27 7.65
N GLY A 79 -3.85 -5.90 8.34
CA GLY A 79 -3.20 -7.12 7.88
C GLY A 79 -2.06 -6.82 6.91
N ALA A 80 -1.10 -6.01 7.35
CA ALA A 80 -0.03 -5.49 6.50
C ALA A 80 1.04 -6.51 6.12
N SER A 81 1.12 -7.63 6.85
CA SER A 81 2.14 -8.67 6.68
C SER A 81 3.55 -8.07 6.68
N SER A 82 4.46 -8.53 5.83
CA SER A 82 5.81 -7.99 5.70
C SER A 82 5.90 -6.66 4.94
N GLY A 83 4.77 -6.12 4.46
CA GLY A 83 4.71 -4.82 3.82
C GLY A 83 4.87 -4.80 2.29
N THR A 84 4.81 -5.94 1.62
CA THR A 84 4.96 -6.00 0.15
C THR A 84 3.97 -5.09 -0.56
N THR A 85 2.65 -5.25 -0.31
CA THR A 85 1.63 -4.36 -0.89
C THR A 85 1.72 -2.96 -0.33
N VAL A 86 1.89 -2.83 0.98
CA VAL A 86 2.02 -1.54 1.68
C VAL A 86 3.11 -0.67 1.06
N SER A 87 4.23 -1.25 0.64
CA SER A 87 5.33 -0.51 0.02
C SER A 87 4.95 0.16 -1.30
N HIS A 88 4.08 -0.48 -2.09
CA HIS A 88 3.57 0.10 -3.33
C HIS A 88 2.55 1.21 -3.06
N ILE A 89 1.69 1.01 -2.04
CA ILE A 89 0.77 2.06 -1.57
C ILE A 89 1.56 3.26 -1.04
N HIS A 90 2.63 3.02 -0.28
CA HIS A 90 3.50 4.09 0.22
C HIS A 90 4.13 4.92 -0.90
N ASP A 91 4.59 4.27 -1.97
CA ASP A 91 5.17 4.96 -3.11
C ASP A 91 4.20 5.99 -3.72
N MET A 92 2.89 5.69 -3.73
CA MET A 92 1.85 6.58 -4.22
C MET A 92 1.49 7.67 -3.21
N VAL A 93 1.21 7.26 -1.98
CA VAL A 93 0.62 8.12 -0.94
C VAL A 93 1.64 9.09 -0.36
N CYS A 94 2.83 8.61 -0.08
CA CYS A 94 3.90 9.38 0.55
C CYS A 94 4.91 9.93 -0.44
N GLY A 95 5.28 9.15 -1.45
CA GLY A 95 6.37 9.50 -2.36
C GLY A 95 7.73 9.49 -1.70
N SER A 96 8.75 10.01 -2.39
CA SER A 96 10.12 10.07 -1.86
C SER A 96 10.19 11.03 -0.67
N ASN A 97 10.77 10.58 0.45
CA ASN A 97 10.88 11.36 1.69
C ASN A 97 9.55 11.93 2.18
N ASN A 98 8.46 11.26 1.86
CA ASN A 98 7.09 11.70 2.18
C ASN A 98 6.78 13.14 1.72
N HIS A 99 7.21 13.51 0.52
CA HIS A 99 6.97 14.86 0.00
C HIS A 99 5.49 15.15 -0.30
N HIS A 100 4.65 14.11 -0.40
CA HIS A 100 3.19 14.26 -0.51
C HIS A 100 2.51 14.49 0.84
N ASN A 101 3.25 14.39 1.96
CA ASN A 101 2.70 14.47 3.30
C ASN A 101 1.59 13.42 3.55
N GLY A 102 1.77 12.19 3.06
CA GLY A 102 0.87 11.07 3.29
C GLY A 102 1.10 10.40 4.63
N GLN A 103 0.12 9.60 5.07
CA GLN A 103 0.25 8.76 6.26
C GLN A 103 -0.35 7.39 5.99
N ILE A 104 0.38 6.32 6.36
CA ILE A 104 -0.12 4.95 6.30
C ILE A 104 0.06 4.32 7.67
N ILE A 105 -1.06 3.98 8.30
CA ILE A 105 -1.08 3.14 9.50
C ILE A 105 -1.18 1.69 9.03
N ALA A 106 -0.15 0.90 9.29
CA ALA A 106 -0.05 -0.50 8.87
C ALA A 106 -0.11 -1.42 10.09
N VAL A 107 -1.26 -2.07 10.27
CA VAL A 107 -1.53 -2.93 11.44
C VAL A 107 -1.23 -4.38 11.07
N GLU A 108 -0.43 -5.04 11.91
CA GLU A 108 -0.05 -6.44 11.75
C GLU A 108 -0.01 -7.13 13.11
N ILE A 109 -0.60 -8.32 13.20
CA ILE A 109 -0.67 -9.10 14.44
C ILE A 109 0.54 -10.01 14.65
N SER A 110 1.22 -10.41 13.58
CA SER A 110 2.36 -11.33 13.64
C SER A 110 3.65 -10.60 14.01
N PRO A 111 4.30 -10.92 15.14
CA PRO A 111 5.60 -10.34 15.50
C PRO A 111 6.69 -10.63 14.46
N ARG A 112 6.60 -11.78 13.80
CA ARG A 112 7.54 -12.16 12.73
C ARG A 112 7.42 -11.22 11.53
N MET A 113 6.19 -10.99 11.05
CA MET A 113 5.94 -10.10 9.92
C MET A 113 6.22 -8.64 10.28
N MET A 114 5.93 -8.26 11.51
CA MET A 114 6.18 -6.91 12.02
C MET A 114 7.66 -6.53 11.98
N ARG A 115 8.59 -7.47 12.15
CA ARG A 115 10.04 -7.17 12.03
C ARG A 115 10.37 -6.67 10.63
N ASP A 116 9.87 -7.36 9.60
CA ASP A 116 10.13 -6.97 8.22
C ASP A 116 9.42 -5.64 7.88
N LEU A 117 8.19 -5.47 8.36
CA LEU A 117 7.41 -4.24 8.18
C LEU A 117 8.06 -3.03 8.88
N SER A 118 8.60 -3.23 10.09
CA SER A 118 9.32 -2.18 10.82
C SER A 118 10.61 -1.78 10.10
N SER A 119 11.39 -2.75 9.62
CA SER A 119 12.58 -2.47 8.83
C SER A 119 12.25 -1.74 7.53
N LEU A 120 11.13 -2.11 6.89
CA LEU A 120 10.65 -1.39 5.71
C LEU A 120 10.33 0.08 6.02
N ALA A 121 9.76 0.35 7.19
CA ALA A 121 9.37 1.69 7.60
C ALA A 121 10.54 2.63 7.86
N GLU A 122 11.73 2.11 8.20
CA GLU A 122 12.94 2.91 8.42
C GLU A 122 13.30 3.79 7.21
N ASP A 123 13.08 3.28 6.01
CA ASP A 123 13.37 3.98 4.75
C ASP A 123 12.12 4.65 4.14
N ARG A 124 10.97 4.64 4.85
CA ARG A 124 9.67 5.04 4.29
C ARG A 124 8.91 5.98 5.23
N PRO A 125 9.35 7.25 5.32
CA PRO A 125 8.65 8.24 6.14
C PRO A 125 7.16 8.34 5.80
N GLY A 126 6.31 8.37 6.82
CA GLY A 126 4.85 8.33 6.69
C GLY A 126 4.24 6.94 6.83
N LEU A 127 5.05 5.87 6.80
CA LEU A 127 4.63 4.52 7.14
C LEU A 127 4.80 4.28 8.65
N ILE A 128 3.71 3.93 9.33
CA ILE A 128 3.66 3.72 10.78
C ILE A 128 3.19 2.28 11.05
N PRO A 129 4.10 1.36 11.36
CA PRO A 129 3.75 -0.01 11.73
C PRO A 129 3.17 -0.06 13.14
N ILE A 130 2.09 -0.84 13.32
CA ILE A 130 1.45 -1.09 14.62
C ILE A 130 1.32 -2.60 14.82
N LEU A 131 2.01 -3.13 15.82
CA LEU A 131 1.88 -4.53 16.23
C LEU A 131 0.66 -4.68 17.14
N ASN A 132 -0.46 -5.07 16.56
CA ASN A 132 -1.68 -5.35 17.32
C ASN A 132 -2.71 -6.13 16.48
N ASP A 133 -3.77 -6.58 17.14
CA ASP A 133 -4.98 -7.06 16.46
C ASP A 133 -5.68 -5.88 15.78
N ALA A 134 -5.99 -6.01 14.50
CA ALA A 134 -6.67 -4.97 13.73
C ALA A 134 -8.07 -4.61 14.25
N ARG A 135 -8.69 -5.49 15.04
CA ARG A 135 -9.97 -5.24 15.71
C ARG A 135 -9.87 -4.25 16.88
N GLU A 136 -8.65 -4.07 17.40
CA GLU A 136 -8.37 -3.17 18.52
C GLU A 136 -8.10 -1.74 18.03
N THR A 137 -9.14 -1.04 17.57
CA THR A 137 -9.03 0.31 16.98
C THR A 137 -8.36 1.32 17.91
N ARG A 138 -8.50 1.15 19.23
CA ARG A 138 -7.87 2.02 20.23
C ARG A 138 -6.33 2.03 20.16
N SER A 139 -5.73 1.00 19.55
CA SER A 139 -4.27 0.91 19.43
C SER A 139 -3.70 1.78 18.32
N TYR A 140 -4.49 2.11 17.30
CA TYR A 140 -4.00 2.83 16.14
C TYR A 140 -4.81 4.10 15.77
N ALA A 141 -6.10 4.18 16.14
CA ALA A 141 -6.89 5.37 15.85
C ALA A 141 -6.27 6.67 16.42
N PRO A 142 -5.70 6.69 17.65
CA PRO A 142 -5.05 7.89 18.17
C PRO A 142 -3.78 8.32 17.43
N VAL A 143 -3.18 7.43 16.62
CA VAL A 143 -1.97 7.72 15.85
C VAL A 143 -2.32 8.34 14.49
N MET A 144 -3.56 8.15 14.05
CA MET A 144 -4.06 8.75 12.82
C MET A 144 -4.21 10.26 13.00
N ARG A 145 -3.68 11.03 12.07
CA ARG A 145 -3.79 12.50 12.11
C ARG A 145 -5.19 13.01 11.73
N GLU A 146 -5.96 12.19 11.05
CA GLU A 146 -7.32 12.47 10.60
C GLU A 146 -8.03 11.16 10.25
N LYS A 147 -9.31 11.20 9.91
CA LYS A 147 -10.05 10.02 9.44
C LYS A 147 -9.43 9.43 8.19
N ALA A 148 -9.50 8.10 8.06
CA ALA A 148 -8.97 7.41 6.91
C ALA A 148 -9.69 7.82 5.63
N HIS A 149 -8.94 8.22 4.61
CA HIS A 149 -9.45 8.41 3.25
C HIS A 149 -9.53 7.08 2.49
N TRP A 150 -8.73 6.11 2.90
CA TRP A 150 -8.66 4.80 2.27
C TRP A 150 -8.38 3.73 3.31
N ILE A 151 -9.16 2.64 3.27
CA ILE A 151 -9.00 1.49 4.17
C ILE A 151 -8.87 0.23 3.32
N HIS A 152 -7.87 -0.59 3.63
CA HIS A 152 -7.72 -1.93 3.06
C HIS A 152 -7.66 -2.95 4.19
N GLN A 153 -8.47 -4.00 4.08
CA GLN A 153 -8.49 -5.11 5.01
C GLN A 153 -8.12 -6.41 4.30
N ASP A 154 -7.08 -7.06 4.81
CA ASP A 154 -6.65 -8.40 4.39
C ASP A 154 -6.35 -9.24 5.64
N LEU A 155 -7.40 -9.66 6.32
CA LEU A 155 -7.35 -10.38 7.58
C LEU A 155 -7.89 -11.81 7.40
N SER A 156 -7.36 -12.75 8.20
CA SER A 156 -7.87 -14.13 8.26
C SER A 156 -8.85 -14.29 9.44
N ILE A 157 -10.00 -13.61 9.35
CA ILE A 157 -11.08 -13.65 10.34
C ILE A 157 -12.40 -14.07 9.69
N ALA A 158 -13.34 -14.59 10.49
CA ALA A 158 -14.63 -15.05 9.97
C ALA A 158 -15.59 -13.90 9.66
N ASP A 159 -15.58 -12.85 10.48
CA ASP A 159 -16.49 -11.70 10.46
C ASP A 159 -15.91 -10.50 9.67
N GLN A 160 -15.44 -10.76 8.45
CA GLN A 160 -14.75 -9.77 7.60
C GLN A 160 -15.55 -8.49 7.38
N ALA A 161 -16.83 -8.63 7.01
CA ALA A 161 -17.68 -7.49 6.65
C ALA A 161 -18.03 -6.64 7.87
N GLU A 162 -18.44 -7.27 8.95
CA GLU A 162 -18.80 -6.60 10.21
C GLU A 162 -17.62 -5.85 10.79
N ASN A 163 -16.44 -6.49 10.77
CA ASN A 163 -15.21 -5.87 11.25
C ASN A 163 -14.85 -4.65 10.39
N PHE A 164 -14.90 -4.78 9.07
CA PHE A 164 -14.61 -3.67 8.16
C PHE A 164 -15.54 -2.48 8.39
N ILE A 165 -16.86 -2.71 8.49
CA ILE A 165 -17.85 -1.66 8.72
C ILE A 165 -17.60 -0.98 10.07
N SER A 166 -17.35 -1.76 11.13
CA SER A 166 -17.09 -1.24 12.47
C SER A 166 -15.84 -0.32 12.47
N ILE A 167 -14.78 -0.73 11.82
CA ILE A 167 -13.55 0.07 11.72
C ILE A 167 -13.77 1.31 10.87
N ALA A 168 -14.38 1.17 9.69
CA ALA A 168 -14.63 2.28 8.77
C ALA A 168 -15.55 3.37 9.35
N THR A 169 -16.40 3.02 10.31
CA THR A 169 -17.25 4.01 11.01
C THR A 169 -16.54 4.72 12.16
N SER A 170 -15.46 4.13 12.69
CA SER A 170 -14.73 4.65 13.86
C SER A 170 -13.41 5.35 13.52
N THR A 171 -12.90 5.15 12.31
CA THR A 171 -11.62 5.70 11.83
C THR A 171 -11.79 6.54 10.58
#